data_f37b714dbd06a0077a9d8fbc1f81601e
#
_entry.id   f37b714dbd06a0077a9d8fbc1f81601e
#
_cell.length_a   1.000
_cell.length_b   1.000
_cell.length_c   1.000
_cell.angle_alpha   90.00
_cell.angle_beta   90.00
_cell.angle_gamma   90.00
#
_symmetry.space_group_name_H-M   'P 1'
#
loop_
_entity.id
_entity.type
_entity.pdbx_description
1 polymer ?
#
loop_
_entity_poly.entity_id
_entity_poly.type
_entity_poly.pdbx_seq_one_letter_code
_entity_poly.pdbx_strand_id
1 'polypeptide(L)'
;HLFQFRRFKRVYFTNVRFLREVKEQTTARNRLKHLLVLLCRLLALAFLVFAFAQPFLPQTANTVAQGSRAVSVYIDNSFSMQARTQNDVQLLDKAKLKAREIANAYGPEDRFQLLTNDFEGKHQRLVGKDEFLANLDEVQLSPNVQTLNKVKMRQQQALNTATSQQQVNKKNLFMVSDFQKNMVDLANDD
;
A
#
# COMPACT_ATOMS: atom_id res chain seq x y z
N HIS A 1 22.31 -60.92 68.45
CA HIS A 1 21.82 -59.84 67.67
C HIS A 1 21.21 -60.37 66.39
N LEU A 2 19.86 -60.47 66.39
CA LEU A 2 19.07 -61.06 65.36
C LEU A 2 18.66 -59.99 64.30
N PHE A 3 19.27 -60.05 63.17
CA PHE A 3 18.78 -59.39 61.97
C PHE A 3 17.77 -60.28 61.28
N GLN A 4 16.46 -60.02 61.50
CA GLN A 4 15.39 -60.73 60.80
C GLN A 4 15.26 -60.10 59.39
N PHE A 5 15.81 -60.76 58.40
CA PHE A 5 15.55 -60.52 57.00
C PHE A 5 14.10 -60.90 56.65
N ARG A 6 13.16 -59.97 56.65
CA ARG A 6 11.84 -60.22 56.08
C ARG A 6 11.95 -60.42 54.59
N ARG A 7 11.84 -61.62 54.13
CA ARG A 7 11.74 -61.98 52.71
C ARG A 7 10.37 -61.52 52.24
N PHE A 8 10.32 -60.47 51.37
CA PHE A 8 9.13 -60.06 50.68
C PHE A 8 8.74 -61.19 49.71
N LYS A 9 7.53 -61.72 49.91
CA LYS A 9 6.93 -62.70 49.00
C LYS A 9 6.49 -61.95 47.76
N ARG A 10 7.06 -62.21 46.59
CA ARG A 10 6.61 -61.64 45.32
C ARG A 10 5.30 -62.31 45.00
N VAL A 11 4.24 -61.50 45.08
CA VAL A 11 2.89 -61.87 44.64
C VAL A 11 2.82 -61.59 43.16
N TYR A 12 2.78 -62.63 42.33
CA TYR A 12 2.55 -62.50 40.90
C TYR A 12 1.06 -62.28 40.66
N PHE A 13 0.68 -61.10 40.23
CA PHE A 13 -0.69 -60.83 39.77
C PHE A 13 -0.85 -61.51 38.42
N THR A 14 -1.70 -62.50 38.33
CA THR A 14 -1.95 -63.33 37.15
C THR A 14 -2.77 -62.61 36.07
N ASN A 15 -3.35 -61.46 36.39
CA ASN A 15 -4.22 -60.75 35.46
C ASN A 15 -3.53 -59.48 34.87
N VAL A 16 -2.39 -59.69 34.20
CA VAL A 16 -1.62 -58.64 33.54
C VAL A 16 -2.36 -58.06 32.32
N ARG A 17 -3.35 -58.79 31.81
CA ARG A 17 -4.11 -58.39 30.61
C ARG A 17 -4.97 -57.16 30.87
N PHE A 18 -5.63 -57.09 31.99
CA PHE A 18 -6.46 -55.94 32.38
C PHE A 18 -5.61 -54.64 32.62
N LEU A 19 -4.45 -54.81 33.26
CA LEU A 19 -3.52 -53.69 33.50
C LEU A 19 -2.93 -53.17 32.21
N ARG A 20 -2.78 -54.00 31.19
CA ARG A 20 -2.25 -53.61 29.88
C ARG A 20 -3.27 -52.78 29.08
N GLU A 21 -4.53 -53.21 29.07
CA GLU A 21 -5.63 -52.46 28.42
C GLU A 21 -5.83 -51.07 29.04
N VAL A 22 -5.83 -50.97 30.36
CA VAL A 22 -5.98 -49.70 31.08
C VAL A 22 -4.78 -48.78 30.83
N LYS A 23 -3.58 -49.35 30.76
CA LYS A 23 -2.34 -48.60 30.48
C LYS A 23 -2.31 -48.09 29.03
N GLU A 24 -2.76 -48.86 28.07
CA GLU A 24 -2.83 -48.44 26.65
C GLU A 24 -3.84 -47.34 26.42
N GLN A 25 -5.05 -47.44 27.02
CA GLN A 25 -6.06 -46.41 26.94
C GLN A 25 -5.63 -45.09 27.60
N THR A 26 -4.94 -45.20 28.75
CA THR A 26 -4.45 -44.01 29.47
C THR A 26 -3.28 -43.35 28.72
N THR A 27 -2.44 -44.14 28.08
CA THR A 27 -1.31 -43.62 27.30
C THR A 27 -1.77 -42.91 26.02
N ALA A 28 -2.76 -43.48 25.32
CA ALA A 28 -3.33 -42.87 24.13
C ALA A 28 -4.00 -41.53 24.48
N ARG A 29 -4.79 -41.50 25.58
CA ARG A 29 -5.46 -40.29 26.06
C ARG A 29 -4.49 -39.18 26.50
N ASN A 30 -3.38 -39.57 27.12
CA ASN A 30 -2.34 -38.64 27.54
C ASN A 30 -1.53 -38.11 26.34
N ARG A 31 -1.25 -38.93 25.32
CA ARG A 31 -0.62 -38.49 24.08
C ARG A 31 -1.50 -37.47 23.35
N LEU A 32 -2.82 -37.72 23.29
CA LEU A 32 -3.77 -36.76 22.67
C LEU A 32 -3.78 -35.44 23.42
N LYS A 33 -3.82 -35.45 24.76
CA LYS A 33 -3.73 -34.23 25.57
C LYS A 33 -2.44 -33.44 25.31
N HIS A 34 -1.28 -34.13 25.29
CA HIS A 34 0.00 -33.46 25.01
C HIS A 34 0.05 -32.88 23.62
N LEU A 35 -0.48 -33.59 22.62
CA LEU A 35 -0.54 -33.09 21.23
C LEU A 35 -1.45 -31.87 21.11
N LEU A 36 -2.60 -31.87 21.82
CA LEU A 36 -3.55 -30.75 21.83
C LEU A 36 -2.94 -29.51 22.52
N VAL A 37 -2.22 -29.71 23.64
CA VAL A 37 -1.49 -28.63 24.32
C VAL A 37 -0.38 -28.07 23.42
N LEU A 38 0.35 -28.92 22.70
CA LEU A 38 1.36 -28.50 21.75
C LEU A 38 0.74 -27.67 20.63
N LEU A 39 -0.37 -28.14 20.07
CA LEU A 39 -1.10 -27.42 19.01
C LEU A 39 -1.55 -26.04 19.51
N CYS A 40 -2.14 -25.94 20.69
CA CYS A 40 -2.54 -24.66 21.27
C CYS A 40 -1.34 -23.70 21.46
N ARG A 41 -0.18 -24.22 21.88
CA ARG A 41 1.05 -23.41 21.99
C ARG A 41 1.53 -22.89 20.65
N LEU A 42 1.53 -23.74 19.63
CA LEU A 42 1.92 -23.33 18.28
C LEU A 42 0.96 -22.29 17.70
N LEU A 43 -0.35 -22.48 17.89
CA LEU A 43 -1.35 -21.49 17.47
C LEU A 43 -1.19 -20.16 18.21
N ALA A 44 -0.95 -20.20 19.52
CA ALA A 44 -0.73 -18.98 20.30
C ALA A 44 0.50 -18.22 19.80
N LEU A 45 1.60 -18.89 19.51
CA LEU A 45 2.79 -18.27 18.92
C LEU A 45 2.51 -17.74 17.51
N ALA A 46 1.78 -18.48 16.68
CA ALA A 46 1.41 -18.03 15.34
C ALA A 46 0.55 -16.76 15.40
N PHE A 47 -0.48 -16.72 16.24
CA PHE A 47 -1.31 -15.54 16.42
C PHE A 47 -0.53 -14.36 16.98
N LEU A 48 0.41 -14.60 17.88
CA LEU A 48 1.29 -13.55 18.40
C LEU A 48 2.15 -12.96 17.27
N VAL A 49 2.76 -13.81 16.45
CA VAL A 49 3.51 -13.35 15.28
C VAL A 49 2.61 -12.58 14.32
N PHE A 50 1.40 -13.07 14.03
CA PHE A 50 0.45 -12.35 13.17
C PHE A 50 0.02 -11.00 13.76
N ALA A 51 -0.12 -10.90 15.07
CA ALA A 51 -0.47 -9.64 15.74
C ALA A 51 0.62 -8.56 15.56
N PHE A 52 1.89 -8.96 15.54
CA PHE A 52 3.01 -8.02 15.32
C PHE A 52 3.39 -7.86 13.84
N ALA A 53 3.09 -8.85 13.00
CA ALA A 53 3.45 -8.82 11.57
C ALA A 53 2.72 -7.74 10.78
N GLN A 54 1.63 -7.14 11.33
CA GLN A 54 0.77 -6.18 10.62
C GLN A 54 0.59 -6.58 9.14
N PRO A 55 -0.05 -7.71 8.84
CA PRO A 55 -0.18 -8.15 7.47
C PRO A 55 -0.91 -7.07 6.68
N PHE A 56 -0.16 -6.36 5.83
CA PHE A 56 -0.73 -5.42 4.89
C PHE A 56 -1.47 -6.23 3.83
N LEU A 57 -2.79 -6.27 3.96
CA LEU A 57 -3.65 -6.75 2.89
C LEU A 57 -3.82 -5.58 1.91
N PRO A 58 -3.16 -5.58 0.75
CA PRO A 58 -3.47 -4.60 -0.27
C PRO A 58 -4.96 -4.76 -0.58
N GLN A 59 -5.74 -3.70 -0.39
CA GLN A 59 -7.11 -3.68 -0.87
C GLN A 59 -7.03 -3.82 -2.39
N THR A 60 -7.21 -5.02 -2.87
CA THR A 60 -7.36 -5.32 -4.28
C THR A 60 -8.72 -4.80 -4.74
N ALA A 61 -8.79 -3.48 -4.94
CA ALA A 61 -9.78 -2.94 -5.84
C ALA A 61 -9.40 -3.45 -7.22
N ASN A 62 -10.10 -4.51 -7.65
CA ASN A 62 -10.08 -5.06 -9.02
C ASN A 62 -8.68 -5.30 -9.60
N THR A 63 -8.23 -6.53 -9.45
CA THR A 63 -7.09 -7.10 -10.18
C THR A 63 -7.31 -6.98 -11.68
N VAL A 64 -6.91 -5.86 -12.24
CA VAL A 64 -6.66 -5.77 -13.68
C VAL A 64 -5.18 -5.47 -13.84
N ALA A 65 -4.45 -6.51 -14.28
CA ALA A 65 -3.08 -6.48 -14.76
C ALA A 65 -2.09 -5.68 -13.86
N GLN A 66 -1.43 -6.41 -12.99
CA GLN A 66 -0.29 -5.99 -12.20
C GLN A 66 0.82 -5.45 -13.08
N GLY A 67 0.92 -4.13 -13.12
CA GLY A 67 2.04 -3.37 -13.58
C GLY A 67 1.91 -2.00 -12.95
N SER A 68 2.98 -1.45 -12.44
CA SER A 68 2.98 -0.10 -11.91
C SER A 68 2.47 0.87 -12.99
N ARG A 69 1.60 1.78 -12.60
CA ARG A 69 1.07 2.83 -13.48
C ARG A 69 1.87 4.10 -13.27
N ALA A 70 2.12 4.84 -14.34
CA ALA A 70 2.65 6.19 -14.23
C ALA A 70 1.51 7.18 -14.39
N VAL A 71 1.34 8.02 -13.40
CA VAL A 71 0.27 9.03 -13.31
C VAL A 71 0.91 10.40 -13.31
N SER A 72 0.69 11.19 -14.36
CA SER A 72 1.14 12.56 -14.42
C SER A 72 -0.03 13.48 -14.12
N VAL A 73 0.12 14.31 -13.08
CA VAL A 73 -0.88 15.30 -12.67
C VAL A 73 -0.30 16.69 -12.88
N TYR A 74 -0.88 17.43 -13.78
CA TYR A 74 -0.60 18.86 -13.94
C TYR A 74 -1.59 19.65 -13.12
N ILE A 75 -1.07 20.63 -12.37
CA ILE A 75 -1.85 21.60 -11.61
C ILE A 75 -1.48 22.99 -12.11
N ASP A 76 -2.47 23.69 -12.61
CA ASP A 76 -2.35 25.10 -12.91
C ASP A 76 -2.18 25.88 -11.60
N ASN A 77 -1.06 26.55 -11.47
CA ASN A 77 -0.76 27.40 -10.33
C ASN A 77 -0.61 28.87 -10.72
N SER A 78 -1.17 29.27 -11.88
CA SER A 78 -1.19 30.66 -12.32
C SER A 78 -1.99 31.55 -11.37
N PHE A 79 -1.82 32.88 -11.48
CA PHE A 79 -2.55 33.82 -10.63
C PHE A 79 -4.07 33.75 -10.80
N SER A 80 -4.59 33.27 -11.92
CA SER A 80 -6.02 33.03 -12.07
C SER A 80 -6.59 32.06 -11.03
N MET A 81 -5.77 31.10 -10.61
CA MET A 81 -6.13 30.10 -9.58
C MET A 81 -6.22 30.70 -8.16
N GLN A 82 -5.90 31.99 -7.99
CA GLN A 82 -6.18 32.75 -6.76
C GLN A 82 -7.66 33.04 -6.58
N ALA A 83 -8.43 33.01 -7.65
CA ALA A 83 -9.87 33.28 -7.61
C ALA A 83 -10.55 32.31 -6.61
N ARG A 84 -11.60 32.83 -5.95
CA ARG A 84 -12.36 32.06 -4.95
C ARG A 84 -13.65 31.53 -5.55
N THR A 85 -14.02 30.35 -5.15
CA THR A 85 -15.32 29.75 -5.46
C THR A 85 -16.43 30.41 -4.62
N GLN A 86 -17.69 30.08 -4.91
CA GLN A 86 -18.84 30.53 -4.12
C GLN A 86 -18.74 30.12 -2.62
N ASN A 87 -17.95 29.11 -2.29
CA ASN A 87 -17.73 28.66 -0.93
C ASN A 87 -16.46 29.26 -0.30
N ASP A 88 -15.93 30.35 -0.80
CA ASP A 88 -14.75 31.08 -0.34
C ASP A 88 -13.45 30.26 -0.34
N VAL A 89 -13.41 29.15 -1.08
CA VAL A 89 -12.22 28.30 -1.25
C VAL A 89 -11.46 28.74 -2.50
N GLN A 90 -10.13 28.90 -2.41
CA GLN A 90 -9.30 29.20 -3.56
C GLN A 90 -9.32 28.06 -4.59
N LEU A 91 -9.29 28.41 -5.88
CA LEU A 91 -9.25 27.42 -6.95
C LEU A 91 -8.00 26.52 -6.86
N LEU A 92 -6.87 27.08 -6.44
CA LEU A 92 -5.64 26.31 -6.23
C LEU A 92 -5.82 25.24 -5.15
N ASP A 93 -6.46 25.57 -4.02
CA ASP A 93 -6.72 24.60 -2.95
C ASP A 93 -7.68 23.50 -3.43
N LYS A 94 -8.69 23.88 -4.21
CA LYS A 94 -9.59 22.91 -4.83
C LYS A 94 -8.85 22.00 -5.82
N ALA A 95 -7.92 22.53 -6.59
CA ALA A 95 -7.08 21.76 -7.50
C ALA A 95 -6.17 20.79 -6.74
N LYS A 96 -5.56 21.22 -5.63
CA LYS A 96 -4.79 20.35 -4.74
C LYS A 96 -5.65 19.22 -4.16
N LEU A 97 -6.86 19.51 -3.72
CA LEU A 97 -7.80 18.48 -3.25
C LEU A 97 -8.10 17.45 -4.32
N LYS A 98 -8.36 17.89 -5.57
CA LYS A 98 -8.60 16.99 -6.69
C LYS A 98 -7.38 16.14 -7.03
N ALA A 99 -6.18 16.69 -7.01
CA ALA A 99 -4.95 15.94 -7.20
C ALA A 99 -4.75 14.89 -6.12
N ARG A 100 -5.10 15.20 -4.87
CA ARG A 100 -5.05 14.26 -3.74
C ARG A 100 -6.09 13.14 -3.91
N GLU A 101 -7.29 13.44 -4.35
CA GLU A 101 -8.31 12.43 -4.68
C GLU A 101 -7.81 11.49 -5.79
N ILE A 102 -7.21 12.05 -6.87
CA ILE A 102 -6.59 11.27 -7.93
C ILE A 102 -5.53 10.33 -7.34
N ALA A 103 -4.58 10.84 -6.57
CA ALA A 103 -3.53 10.01 -5.97
C ALA A 103 -4.10 8.89 -5.07
N ASN A 104 -5.20 9.16 -4.36
CA ASN A 104 -5.85 8.19 -3.50
C ASN A 104 -6.59 7.08 -4.25
N ALA A 105 -6.94 7.30 -5.51
CA ALA A 105 -7.55 6.28 -6.36
C ALA A 105 -6.55 5.24 -6.91
N TYR A 106 -5.25 5.46 -6.69
CA TYR A 106 -4.16 4.60 -7.14
C TYR A 106 -3.49 3.86 -6.00
N GLY A 107 -2.81 2.76 -6.34
CA GLY A 107 -2.12 1.91 -5.36
C GLY A 107 -0.75 2.43 -4.94
N PRO A 108 -0.13 1.80 -3.93
CA PRO A 108 1.19 2.20 -3.43
C PRO A 108 2.33 1.93 -4.43
N GLU A 109 2.14 0.99 -5.36
CA GLU A 109 3.10 0.64 -6.41
C GLU A 109 3.08 1.61 -7.59
N ASP A 110 2.03 2.44 -7.70
CA ASP A 110 1.90 3.41 -8.77
C ASP A 110 2.86 4.59 -8.55
N ARG A 111 3.32 5.17 -9.63
CA ARG A 111 4.26 6.28 -9.62
C ARG A 111 3.59 7.54 -10.12
N PHE A 112 3.91 8.63 -9.47
CA PHE A 112 3.27 9.93 -9.71
C PHE A 112 4.29 10.95 -10.18
N GLN A 113 3.84 11.80 -11.07
CA GLN A 113 4.53 13.01 -11.46
C GLN A 113 3.65 14.21 -11.17
N LEU A 114 4.17 15.20 -10.46
CA LEU A 114 3.57 16.50 -10.33
C LEU A 114 4.16 17.44 -11.37
N LEU A 115 3.33 18.20 -12.07
CA LEU A 115 3.77 19.23 -12.98
C LEU A 115 2.99 20.53 -12.69
N THR A 116 3.69 21.64 -12.63
CA THR A 116 3.13 23.00 -12.45
C THR A 116 3.58 23.90 -13.59
N ASN A 117 3.07 25.12 -13.65
CA ASN A 117 3.47 26.12 -14.66
C ASN A 117 4.97 26.47 -14.63
N ASP A 118 5.61 26.27 -13.48
CA ASP A 118 7.03 26.59 -13.30
C ASP A 118 7.98 25.55 -13.92
N PHE A 119 7.47 24.35 -14.25
CA PHE A 119 8.24 23.24 -14.78
C PHE A 119 9.50 22.93 -13.96
N GLU A 120 9.39 23.01 -12.63
CA GLU A 120 10.52 22.72 -11.74
C GLU A 120 11.09 21.33 -11.97
N GLY A 121 12.40 21.19 -11.93
CA GLY A 121 13.08 19.94 -12.17
C GLY A 121 12.70 18.84 -11.16
N LYS A 122 12.44 19.20 -9.90
CA LYS A 122 12.01 18.29 -8.85
C LYS A 122 10.63 17.64 -9.16
N HIS A 123 9.76 18.38 -9.85
CA HIS A 123 8.43 17.93 -10.21
C HIS A 123 8.36 17.09 -11.50
N GLN A 124 9.49 16.93 -12.21
CA GLN A 124 9.48 16.24 -13.51
C GLN A 124 9.76 14.74 -13.43
N ARG A 125 10.14 14.23 -12.28
CA ARG A 125 10.44 12.80 -12.08
C ARG A 125 9.23 12.07 -11.49
N LEU A 126 9.19 10.74 -11.72
CA LEU A 126 8.22 9.88 -11.09
C LEU A 126 8.64 9.57 -9.65
N VAL A 127 7.73 9.82 -8.73
CA VAL A 127 7.93 9.65 -7.29
C VAL A 127 6.86 8.73 -6.70
N GLY A 128 7.05 8.27 -5.48
CA GLY A 128 6.04 7.55 -4.74
C GLY A 128 4.87 8.46 -4.32
N LYS A 129 3.79 7.86 -3.85
CA LYS A 129 2.58 8.59 -3.44
C LYS A 129 2.85 9.61 -2.34
N ASP A 130 3.62 9.23 -1.32
CA ASP A 130 3.87 10.11 -0.16
C ASP A 130 4.71 11.34 -0.56
N GLU A 131 5.73 11.14 -1.39
CA GLU A 131 6.55 12.23 -1.93
C GLU A 131 5.72 13.12 -2.87
N PHE A 132 4.82 12.54 -3.66
CA PHE A 132 3.89 13.32 -4.49
C PHE A 132 2.99 14.22 -3.64
N LEU A 133 2.43 13.70 -2.56
CA LEU A 133 1.55 14.46 -1.66
C LEU A 133 2.32 15.57 -0.94
N ALA A 134 3.55 15.32 -0.52
CA ALA A 134 4.42 16.35 0.07
C ALA A 134 4.72 17.47 -0.93
N ASN A 135 5.11 17.12 -2.17
CA ASN A 135 5.35 18.09 -3.23
C ASN A 135 4.09 18.88 -3.59
N LEU A 136 2.92 18.24 -3.55
CA LEU A 136 1.63 18.87 -3.79
C LEU A 136 1.31 19.98 -2.78
N ASP A 137 1.63 19.75 -1.52
CA ASP A 137 1.40 20.72 -0.44
C ASP A 137 2.30 21.97 -0.60
N GLU A 138 3.50 21.81 -1.16
CA GLU A 138 4.45 22.91 -1.41
C GLU A 138 4.05 23.80 -2.60
N VAL A 139 3.13 23.39 -3.47
CA VAL A 139 2.72 24.18 -4.65
C VAL A 139 2.18 25.54 -4.21
N GLN A 140 2.75 26.60 -4.77
CA GLN A 140 2.34 27.98 -4.56
C GLN A 140 1.93 28.63 -5.88
N LEU A 141 1.24 29.78 -5.79
CA LEU A 141 0.88 30.59 -6.96
C LEU A 141 2.15 31.06 -7.67
N SER A 142 2.10 31.07 -9.00
CA SER A 142 3.19 31.52 -9.87
C SER A 142 2.67 32.49 -10.91
N PRO A 143 3.50 33.47 -11.33
CA PRO A 143 3.17 34.35 -12.44
C PRO A 143 3.23 33.65 -13.80
N ASN A 144 3.79 32.45 -13.85
CA ASN A 144 3.97 31.72 -15.09
C ASN A 144 2.67 31.11 -15.58
N VAL A 145 2.44 31.18 -16.89
CA VAL A 145 1.34 30.51 -17.56
C VAL A 145 1.90 29.68 -18.69
N GLN A 146 1.44 28.45 -18.83
CA GLN A 146 1.86 27.54 -19.88
C GLN A 146 0.68 27.16 -20.76
N THR A 147 0.95 26.95 -22.05
CA THR A 147 -0.07 26.45 -22.97
C THR A 147 -0.33 24.96 -22.76
N LEU A 148 -1.56 24.51 -22.96
CA LEU A 148 -1.95 23.11 -22.78
C LEU A 148 -1.12 22.16 -23.65
N ASN A 149 -0.78 22.57 -24.87
CA ASN A 149 0.07 21.77 -25.75
C ASN A 149 1.45 21.56 -25.14
N LYS A 150 2.06 22.60 -24.60
CA LYS A 150 3.37 22.54 -23.96
C LYS A 150 3.33 21.67 -22.69
N VAL A 151 2.28 21.80 -21.88
CA VAL A 151 2.04 20.96 -20.70
C VAL A 151 1.93 19.49 -21.11
N LYS A 152 1.09 19.17 -22.09
CA LYS A 152 0.88 17.83 -22.61
C LYS A 152 2.18 17.21 -23.12
N MET A 153 2.94 17.94 -23.92
CA MET A 153 4.23 17.49 -24.41
C MET A 153 5.20 17.17 -23.26
N ARG A 154 5.24 18.03 -22.26
CA ARG A 154 6.11 17.84 -21.08
C ARG A 154 5.72 16.63 -20.26
N GLN A 155 4.42 16.43 -20.01
CA GLN A 155 3.91 15.23 -19.35
C GLN A 155 4.27 13.96 -20.12
N GLN A 156 4.06 13.95 -21.41
CA GLN A 156 4.40 12.79 -22.26
C GLN A 156 5.90 12.50 -22.28
N GLN A 157 6.74 13.52 -22.38
CA GLN A 157 8.20 13.37 -22.38
C GLN A 157 8.68 12.72 -21.07
N ALA A 158 8.22 13.24 -19.93
CA ALA A 158 8.60 12.70 -18.62
C ALA A 158 8.12 11.25 -18.43
N LEU A 159 6.88 10.96 -18.82
CA LEU A 159 6.34 9.61 -18.77
C LEU A 159 7.07 8.64 -19.70
N ASN A 160 7.52 9.09 -20.89
CA ASN A 160 8.27 8.25 -21.80
C ASN A 160 9.68 7.93 -21.25
N THR A 161 10.37 8.92 -20.71
CA THR A 161 11.68 8.73 -20.08
C THR A 161 11.61 7.77 -18.90
N ALA A 162 10.61 7.93 -18.06
CA ALA A 162 10.42 7.09 -16.89
C ALA A 162 10.00 5.66 -17.24
N THR A 163 9.22 5.47 -18.29
CA THR A 163 8.81 4.13 -18.75
C THR A 163 10.00 3.31 -19.24
N SER A 164 10.98 3.94 -19.85
CA SER A 164 12.20 3.27 -20.30
C SER A 164 13.03 2.73 -19.13
N GLN A 165 12.86 3.28 -17.94
CA GLN A 165 13.62 2.92 -16.73
C GLN A 165 12.86 2.01 -15.77
N GLN A 166 11.53 2.02 -15.76
CA GLN A 166 10.69 1.42 -14.69
C GLN A 166 9.51 0.62 -15.24
N GLN A 167 9.61 -0.23 -16.23
CA GLN A 167 8.56 -1.17 -16.69
C GLN A 167 7.09 -0.77 -16.35
N VAL A 168 6.70 0.45 -16.71
CA VAL A 168 5.37 0.99 -16.46
C VAL A 168 4.41 0.51 -17.55
N ASN A 169 3.31 -0.14 -17.18
CA ASN A 169 2.37 -0.74 -18.14
C ASN A 169 1.31 0.23 -18.65
N LYS A 170 0.95 1.24 -17.87
CA LYS A 170 -0.08 2.22 -18.25
C LYS A 170 0.32 3.63 -17.84
N LYS A 171 -0.02 4.59 -18.69
CA LYS A 171 0.24 6.02 -18.51
C LYS A 171 -1.08 6.75 -18.41
N ASN A 172 -1.29 7.51 -17.37
CA ASN A 172 -2.47 8.34 -17.18
C ASN A 172 -2.04 9.81 -17.01
N LEU A 173 -2.69 10.69 -17.74
CA LEU A 173 -2.42 12.12 -17.68
C LEU A 173 -3.68 12.82 -17.15
N PHE A 174 -3.49 13.64 -16.15
CA PHE A 174 -4.53 14.50 -15.60
C PHE A 174 -4.09 15.96 -15.69
N MET A 175 -5.01 16.83 -16.02
CA MET A 175 -4.82 18.27 -16.05
C MET A 175 -5.90 18.92 -15.20
N VAL A 176 -5.49 19.72 -14.22
CA VAL A 176 -6.38 20.44 -13.33
C VAL A 176 -6.09 21.94 -13.50
N SER A 177 -7.01 22.67 -14.08
CA SER A 177 -6.91 24.10 -14.39
C SER A 177 -8.32 24.70 -14.46
N ASP A 178 -8.41 26.01 -14.47
CA ASP A 178 -9.63 26.77 -14.82
C ASP A 178 -9.85 26.90 -16.35
N PHE A 179 -8.91 26.37 -17.14
CA PHE A 179 -8.95 26.32 -18.62
C PHE A 179 -9.22 27.66 -19.27
N GLN A 180 -8.54 28.71 -18.84
CA GLN A 180 -8.66 30.03 -19.47
C GLN A 180 -8.22 30.03 -20.93
N LYS A 181 -8.76 30.95 -21.73
CA LYS A 181 -8.49 31.06 -23.17
C LYS A 181 -7.00 31.23 -23.52
N ASN A 182 -6.23 31.86 -22.66
CA ASN A 182 -4.79 32.06 -22.82
C ASN A 182 -3.95 30.78 -22.72
N MET A 183 -4.53 29.71 -22.18
CA MET A 183 -3.89 28.39 -22.14
C MET A 183 -4.15 27.54 -23.39
N VAL A 184 -5.18 27.89 -24.14
CA VAL A 184 -5.54 27.18 -25.36
C VAL A 184 -4.88 27.91 -26.53
N ASP A 185 -3.86 27.27 -27.13
CA ASP A 185 -3.38 27.67 -28.45
C ASP A 185 -4.52 27.35 -29.40
N LEU A 186 -5.36 28.33 -29.67
CA LEU A 186 -6.21 28.33 -30.86
C LEU A 186 -5.26 28.41 -32.04
N ALA A 187 -4.90 27.24 -32.61
CA ALA A 187 -4.30 27.25 -33.92
C ALA A 187 -5.21 28.08 -34.81
N ASN A 188 -4.74 29.24 -35.24
CA ASN A 188 -5.35 29.93 -36.31
C ASN A 188 -5.18 29.02 -37.53
N ASP A 189 -6.21 28.22 -37.82
CA ASP A 189 -6.39 27.62 -39.13
C ASP A 189 -6.73 28.78 -40.09
N ASP A 190 -5.66 29.40 -40.63
CA ASP A 190 -5.74 30.21 -41.86
C ASP A 190 -5.45 29.29 -43.05
#